data_9c03e4b5261af7da50be3096f0261b25
#
_entry.id   9c03e4b5261af7da50be3096f0261b25
#
_cell.length_a   1.000
_cell.length_b   1.000
_cell.length_c   1.000
_cell.angle_alpha   90.00
_cell.angle_beta   90.00
_cell.angle_gamma   90.00
#
_symmetry.space_group_name_H-M   'P 1'
#
loop_
_entity.id
_entity.type
_entity.pdbx_description
1 polymer ?
#
loop_
_entity_poly.entity_id
_entity_poly.type
_entity_poly.pdbx_seq_one_letter_code
_entity_poly.pdbx_strand_id
1 'polypeptide(L)'
;MVLLVEDNDPDIYVIRELLLRGPVPIDLHIVRDGAAALAYLDDEKNPCPELVLLDLNLPKLGGIEVLRRMRNGQRCGQTPVIVVSSSDSDTDRNATKNLGAQAYFRKPADLKTYSNLADLVVGFLSAKGGA
;
A
#
# COMPACT_ATOMS: atom_id res chain seq x y z
N MET A 1 12.23 -0.69 -0.98
CA MET A 1 11.45 0.42 -0.38
C MET A 1 9.97 0.12 -0.52
N VAL A 2 9.21 0.36 0.54
CA VAL A 2 7.76 0.24 0.56
C VAL A 2 7.16 1.64 0.62
N LEU A 3 6.18 1.92 -0.24
CA LEU A 3 5.47 3.20 -0.23
C LEU A 3 4.14 3.00 0.49
N LEU A 4 3.91 3.75 1.56
CA LEU A 4 2.65 3.78 2.28
C LEU A 4 1.85 5.03 1.88
N VAL A 5 0.67 4.83 1.35
CA VAL A 5 -0.25 5.91 0.94
C VAL A 5 -1.41 5.92 1.93
N GLU A 6 -1.37 6.82 2.90
CA GLU A 6 -2.29 6.86 4.03
C GLU A 6 -2.32 8.27 4.63
N ASP A 7 -3.48 8.80 4.96
CA ASP A 7 -3.61 10.13 5.56
C ASP A 7 -4.00 10.11 7.04
N ASN A 8 -4.39 8.97 7.57
CA ASN A 8 -4.83 8.83 8.95
C ASN A 8 -3.64 8.63 9.88
N ASP A 9 -3.35 9.59 10.76
CA ASP A 9 -2.19 9.55 11.63
C ASP A 9 -2.13 8.32 12.53
N PRO A 10 -3.21 7.89 13.21
CA PRO A 10 -3.17 6.66 13.99
C PRO A 10 -2.81 5.43 13.15
N ASP A 11 -3.37 5.29 11.96
CA ASP A 11 -3.06 4.17 11.08
C ASP A 11 -1.60 4.21 10.60
N ILE A 12 -1.11 5.39 10.24
CA ILE A 12 0.30 5.56 9.85
C ILE A 12 1.21 5.10 11.00
N TYR A 13 0.91 5.52 12.22
CA TYR A 13 1.72 5.15 13.38
C TYR A 13 1.75 3.64 13.58
N VAL A 14 0.59 2.99 13.55
CA VAL A 14 0.49 1.54 13.76
C VAL A 14 1.23 0.78 12.68
N ILE A 15 0.99 1.11 11.42
CA ILE A 15 1.63 0.42 10.29
C ILE A 15 3.14 0.59 10.35
N ARG A 16 3.60 1.83 10.57
CA ARG A 16 5.02 2.11 10.66
C ARG A 16 5.69 1.31 11.77
N GLU A 17 5.11 1.31 12.97
CA GLU A 17 5.66 0.58 14.11
C GLU A 17 5.72 -0.93 13.84
N LEU A 18 4.66 -1.49 13.27
CA LEU A 18 4.63 -2.91 12.95
C LEU A 18 5.70 -3.30 11.92
N LEU A 19 5.86 -2.48 10.88
CA LEU A 19 6.82 -2.79 9.81
C LEU A 19 8.27 -2.57 10.25
N LEU A 20 8.55 -1.49 10.98
CA LEU A 20 9.92 -1.19 11.38
C LEU A 20 10.45 -2.10 12.49
N ARG A 21 9.54 -2.71 13.28
CA ARG A 21 9.93 -3.66 14.34
C ARG A 21 9.99 -5.10 13.86
N GLY A 22 9.65 -5.35 12.61
CA GLY A 22 9.64 -6.70 12.06
C GLY A 22 11.03 -7.24 11.79
N PRO A 23 11.11 -8.54 11.43
CA PRO A 23 12.38 -9.21 11.23
C PRO A 23 13.13 -8.82 9.96
N VAL A 24 12.44 -8.17 9.02
CA VAL A 24 13.02 -7.75 7.74
C VAL A 24 13.19 -6.23 7.76
N PRO A 25 14.40 -5.72 7.44
CA PRO A 25 14.59 -4.28 7.31
C PRO A 25 13.70 -3.72 6.19
N ILE A 26 12.91 -2.71 6.51
CA ILE A 26 12.01 -2.07 5.55
C ILE A 26 12.32 -0.59 5.50
N ASP A 27 12.61 -0.10 4.29
CA ASP A 27 12.69 1.33 4.02
C ASP A 27 11.29 1.80 3.67
N LEU A 28 10.66 2.56 4.56
CA LEU A 28 9.28 3.00 4.45
C LEU A 28 9.21 4.48 4.07
N HIS A 29 8.56 4.75 2.95
CA HIS A 29 8.27 6.11 2.52
C HIS A 29 6.76 6.36 2.62
N ILE A 30 6.36 7.49 3.19
CA ILE A 30 4.94 7.78 3.48
C ILE A 30 4.50 8.99 2.67
N VAL A 31 3.39 8.86 1.95
CA VAL A 31 2.67 9.98 1.32
C VAL A 31 1.24 9.98 1.84
N ARG A 32 0.62 11.17 1.90
CA ARG A 32 -0.63 11.35 2.63
C ARG A 32 -1.84 11.58 1.74
N ASP A 33 -1.66 11.63 0.43
CA ASP A 33 -2.79 11.79 -0.51
C ASP A 33 -2.47 11.14 -1.84
N GLY A 34 -3.52 10.94 -2.64
CA GLY A 34 -3.39 10.25 -3.91
C GLY A 34 -2.58 11.01 -4.94
N ALA A 35 -2.69 12.34 -4.95
CA ALA A 35 -1.91 13.15 -5.89
C ALA A 35 -0.42 13.07 -5.57
N ALA A 36 -0.05 13.10 -4.28
CA ALA A 36 1.35 12.94 -3.85
C ALA A 36 1.88 11.55 -4.21
N ALA A 37 1.05 10.51 -4.09
CA ALA A 37 1.45 9.16 -4.47
C ALA A 37 1.78 9.08 -5.95
N LEU A 38 0.92 9.62 -6.81
CA LEU A 38 1.17 9.60 -8.25
C LEU A 38 2.38 10.45 -8.64
N ALA A 39 2.55 11.61 -8.02
CA ALA A 39 3.72 12.45 -8.28
C ALA A 39 5.02 11.71 -7.91
N TYR A 40 5.01 11.00 -6.79
CA TYR A 40 6.17 10.19 -6.40
C TYR A 40 6.46 9.09 -7.40
N LEU A 41 5.43 8.35 -7.82
CA LEU A 41 5.58 7.22 -8.74
C LEU A 41 5.99 7.65 -10.15
N ASP A 42 5.59 8.85 -10.56
CA ASP A 42 5.88 9.37 -11.90
C ASP A 42 7.25 10.05 -11.97
N ASP A 43 7.87 10.37 -10.85
CA ASP A 43 9.17 11.06 -10.81
C ASP A 43 10.30 10.07 -11.09
N GLU A 44 10.97 10.24 -12.20
CA GLU A 44 12.08 9.37 -12.63
C GLU A 44 13.25 9.35 -11.65
N LYS A 45 13.36 10.36 -10.80
CA LYS A 45 14.40 10.42 -9.76
C LYS A 45 14.13 9.45 -8.62
N ASN A 46 12.91 9.00 -8.48
CA ASN A 46 12.53 8.03 -7.44
C ASN A 46 12.53 6.62 -8.02
N PRO A 47 13.04 5.63 -7.29
CA PRO A 47 12.88 4.24 -7.73
C PRO A 47 11.41 3.83 -7.60
N CYS A 48 10.97 2.88 -8.42
CA CYS A 48 9.67 2.26 -8.19
C CYS A 48 9.72 1.46 -6.89
N PRO A 49 8.70 1.57 -6.02
CA PRO A 49 8.67 0.78 -4.80
C PRO A 49 8.59 -0.71 -5.11
N GLU A 50 9.07 -1.53 -4.21
CA GLU A 50 8.86 -2.98 -4.29
C GLU A 50 7.42 -3.35 -3.96
N LEU A 51 6.74 -2.51 -3.17
CA LEU A 51 5.37 -2.71 -2.74
C LEU A 51 4.76 -1.37 -2.37
N VAL A 52 3.48 -1.20 -2.71
CA VAL A 52 2.66 -0.05 -2.28
C VAL A 52 1.59 -0.56 -1.33
N LEU A 53 1.48 0.06 -0.16
CA LEU A 53 0.34 -0.11 0.75
C LEU A 53 -0.58 1.07 0.53
N LEU A 54 -1.81 0.83 0.09
CA LEU A 54 -2.70 1.86 -0.43
C LEU A 54 -4.03 1.88 0.32
N ASP A 55 -4.31 2.99 1.00
CA ASP A 55 -5.64 3.25 1.55
C ASP A 55 -6.58 3.69 0.42
N LEU A 56 -7.84 3.31 0.50
CA LEU A 56 -8.85 3.71 -0.48
C LEU A 56 -9.48 5.07 -0.16
N ASN A 57 -9.54 5.45 1.13
CA ASN A 57 -10.20 6.68 1.57
C ASN A 57 -9.20 7.82 1.72
N LEU A 58 -8.64 8.26 0.60
CA LEU A 58 -7.64 9.33 0.58
C LEU A 58 -8.28 10.67 0.23
N PRO A 59 -7.74 11.78 0.76
CA PRO A 59 -8.16 13.10 0.30
C PRO A 59 -7.65 13.37 -1.12
N LYS A 60 -8.26 14.34 -1.79
CA LYS A 60 -7.93 14.83 -3.14
C LYS A 60 -8.19 13.81 -4.23
N LEU A 61 -7.62 12.62 -4.14
CA LEU A 61 -7.78 11.57 -5.14
C LEU A 61 -7.89 10.23 -4.42
N GLY A 62 -9.02 9.55 -4.59
CA GLY A 62 -9.28 8.27 -3.91
C GLY A 62 -8.34 7.16 -4.35
N GLY A 63 -8.18 6.15 -3.48
CA GLY A 63 -7.21 5.09 -3.70
C GLY A 63 -7.49 4.22 -4.93
N ILE A 64 -8.77 3.99 -5.26
CA ILE A 64 -9.11 3.22 -6.47
C ILE A 64 -8.62 3.95 -7.71
N GLU A 65 -8.80 5.28 -7.77
CA GLU A 65 -8.33 6.07 -8.89
C GLU A 65 -6.80 6.10 -8.94
N VAL A 66 -6.13 6.17 -7.80
CA VAL A 66 -4.66 6.05 -7.73
C VAL A 66 -4.22 4.73 -8.34
N LEU A 67 -4.86 3.62 -7.95
CA LEU A 67 -4.52 2.30 -8.47
C LEU A 67 -4.75 2.22 -9.98
N ARG A 68 -5.87 2.76 -10.45
CA ARG A 68 -6.18 2.78 -11.89
C ARG A 68 -5.10 3.53 -12.67
N ARG A 69 -4.72 4.71 -12.20
CA ARG A 69 -3.68 5.52 -12.86
C ARG A 69 -2.30 4.85 -12.80
N MET A 70 -1.99 4.19 -11.68
CA MET A 70 -0.76 3.40 -11.58
C MET A 70 -0.69 2.34 -12.66
N ARG A 71 -1.76 1.57 -12.83
CA ARG A 71 -1.79 0.46 -13.79
C ARG A 71 -1.69 0.95 -15.23
N ASN A 72 -2.18 2.15 -15.51
CA ASN A 72 -2.07 2.78 -16.83
C ASN A 72 -0.75 3.52 -17.04
N GLY A 73 0.03 3.71 -15.98
CA GLY A 73 1.32 4.38 -16.05
C GLY A 73 2.38 3.52 -16.69
N GLN A 74 3.29 4.16 -17.42
CA GLN A 74 4.37 3.44 -18.09
C GLN A 74 5.50 3.08 -17.15
N ARG A 75 5.66 3.83 -16.08
CA ARG A 75 6.84 3.70 -15.23
C ARG A 75 6.67 2.64 -14.15
N CYS A 76 5.74 2.79 -13.24
CA CYS A 76 5.54 1.86 -12.13
C CYS A 76 4.23 1.08 -12.27
N GLY A 77 3.82 0.79 -13.51
CA GLY A 77 2.51 0.20 -13.79
C GLY A 77 2.32 -1.21 -13.28
N GLN A 78 3.40 -1.95 -13.03
CA GLN A 78 3.36 -3.32 -12.55
C GLN A 78 3.72 -3.44 -11.08
N THR A 79 3.94 -2.33 -10.40
CA THR A 79 4.29 -2.35 -8.97
C THR A 79 3.20 -3.04 -8.16
N PRO A 80 3.56 -4.01 -7.31
CA PRO A 80 2.58 -4.70 -6.47
C PRO A 80 1.91 -3.76 -5.48
N VAL A 81 0.61 -3.98 -5.25
CA VAL A 81 -0.19 -3.17 -4.33
C VAL A 81 -0.96 -4.08 -3.37
N ILE A 82 -0.87 -3.78 -2.08
CA ILE A 82 -1.75 -4.32 -1.05
C ILE A 82 -2.65 -3.17 -0.62
N VAL A 83 -3.97 -3.37 -0.77
CA VAL A 83 -4.95 -2.39 -0.30
C VAL A 83 -5.11 -2.53 1.21
N VAL A 84 -5.08 -1.41 1.94
CA VAL A 84 -5.26 -1.36 3.38
C VAL A 84 -6.41 -0.38 3.65
N SER A 85 -7.60 -0.89 3.93
CA SER A 85 -8.80 -0.06 3.99
C SER A 85 -9.75 -0.50 5.10
N SER A 86 -10.48 0.47 5.67
CA SER A 86 -11.57 0.17 6.60
C SER A 86 -12.83 -0.33 5.88
N SER A 87 -12.94 -0.12 4.59
CA SER A 87 -14.05 -0.62 3.78
C SER A 87 -14.00 -2.14 3.66
N ASP A 88 -15.17 -2.78 3.73
CA ASP A 88 -15.31 -4.21 3.49
C ASP A 88 -16.35 -4.46 2.38
N SER A 89 -16.61 -3.48 1.54
CA SER A 89 -17.61 -3.62 0.48
C SER A 89 -17.10 -4.53 -0.64
N ASP A 90 -18.01 -5.34 -1.18
CA ASP A 90 -17.69 -6.17 -2.33
C ASP A 90 -17.30 -5.34 -3.55
N THR A 91 -17.91 -4.16 -3.67
CA THR A 91 -17.59 -3.22 -4.76
C THR A 91 -16.12 -2.83 -4.72
N ASP A 92 -15.63 -2.41 -3.56
CA ASP A 92 -14.21 -2.02 -3.40
C ASP A 92 -13.27 -3.20 -3.60
N ARG A 93 -13.61 -4.36 -3.02
CA ARG A 93 -12.79 -5.56 -3.18
C ARG A 93 -12.69 -5.99 -4.64
N ASN A 94 -13.81 -5.99 -5.35
CA ASN A 94 -13.83 -6.37 -6.76
C ASN A 94 -13.11 -5.36 -7.63
N ALA A 95 -13.30 -4.06 -7.39
CA ALA A 95 -12.64 -3.02 -8.16
C ALA A 95 -11.11 -3.11 -8.03
N THR A 96 -10.60 -3.28 -6.81
CA THR A 96 -9.15 -3.37 -6.58
C THR A 96 -8.56 -4.67 -7.11
N LYS A 97 -9.29 -5.78 -7.00
CA LYS A 97 -8.88 -7.05 -7.58
C LYS A 97 -8.77 -6.96 -9.10
N ASN A 98 -9.76 -6.34 -9.74
CA ASN A 98 -9.77 -6.16 -11.20
C ASN A 98 -8.63 -5.26 -11.66
N LEU A 99 -8.15 -4.37 -10.82
CA LEU A 99 -6.99 -3.52 -11.10
C LEU A 99 -5.66 -4.17 -10.66
N GLY A 100 -5.69 -5.45 -10.32
CA GLY A 100 -4.47 -6.21 -10.07
C GLY A 100 -3.85 -6.03 -8.69
N ALA A 101 -4.61 -5.58 -7.68
CA ALA A 101 -4.11 -5.57 -6.32
C ALA A 101 -3.81 -7.01 -5.86
N GLN A 102 -2.66 -7.21 -5.24
CA GLN A 102 -2.22 -8.54 -4.81
C GLN A 102 -2.96 -9.04 -3.58
N ALA A 103 -3.42 -8.12 -2.73
CA ALA A 103 -4.16 -8.47 -1.53
C ALA A 103 -5.01 -7.30 -1.07
N TYR A 104 -5.98 -7.59 -0.23
CA TYR A 104 -6.86 -6.60 0.39
C TYR A 104 -6.84 -6.86 1.90
N PHE A 105 -6.32 -5.91 2.66
CA PHE A 105 -6.28 -6.00 4.12
C PHE A 105 -7.29 -5.03 4.70
N ARG A 106 -8.33 -5.56 5.36
CA ARG A 106 -9.29 -4.72 6.07
C ARG A 106 -8.69 -4.28 7.39
N LYS A 107 -8.70 -2.97 7.66
CA LYS A 107 -8.18 -2.40 8.91
C LYS A 107 -9.00 -2.93 10.09
N PRO A 108 -8.37 -3.65 11.04
CA PRO A 108 -9.07 -4.16 12.20
C PRO A 108 -9.18 -3.13 13.31
N ALA A 109 -10.05 -3.39 14.29
CA ALA A 109 -10.18 -2.54 15.47
C ALA A 109 -9.06 -2.76 16.49
N ASP A 110 -8.42 -3.93 16.49
CA ASP A 110 -7.42 -4.28 17.50
C ASP A 110 -6.01 -4.39 16.90
N LEU A 111 -5.00 -4.10 17.73
CA LEU A 111 -3.61 -4.11 17.29
C LEU A 111 -3.09 -5.52 17.01
N LYS A 112 -3.60 -6.52 17.70
CA LYS A 112 -3.16 -7.90 17.52
C LYS A 112 -3.48 -8.38 16.11
N THR A 113 -4.71 -8.14 15.65
CA THR A 113 -5.11 -8.49 14.28
C THR A 113 -4.39 -7.65 13.26
N TYR A 114 -4.07 -6.38 13.61
CA TYR A 114 -3.33 -5.50 12.72
C TYR A 114 -1.93 -6.04 12.39
N SER A 115 -1.34 -6.83 13.28
CA SER A 115 -0.03 -7.44 13.04
C SER A 115 -0.03 -8.39 11.84
N ASN A 116 -1.19 -8.89 11.43
CA ASN A 116 -1.30 -9.72 10.23
C ASN A 116 -0.87 -8.98 8.96
N LEU A 117 -1.02 -7.66 8.94
CA LEU A 117 -0.52 -6.85 7.82
C LEU A 117 1.00 -6.93 7.72
N ALA A 118 1.70 -6.85 8.84
CA ALA A 118 3.16 -6.98 8.85
C ALA A 118 3.59 -8.35 8.31
N ASP A 119 2.90 -9.43 8.73
CA ASP A 119 3.20 -10.76 8.22
C ASP A 119 2.97 -10.87 6.72
N LEU A 120 1.91 -10.25 6.23
CA LEU A 120 1.59 -10.24 4.80
C LEU A 120 2.67 -9.50 4.00
N VAL A 121 3.12 -8.34 4.50
CA VAL A 121 4.17 -7.55 3.86
C VAL A 121 5.50 -8.31 3.85
N VAL A 122 5.90 -8.85 5.01
CA VAL A 122 7.15 -9.60 5.14
C VAL A 122 7.12 -10.82 4.23
N GLY A 123 6.02 -11.55 4.20
CA GLY A 123 5.87 -12.71 3.33
C GLY A 123 6.01 -12.35 1.85
N PHE A 124 5.41 -11.23 1.45
CA PHE A 124 5.49 -10.77 0.06
C PHE A 124 6.93 -10.37 -0.32
N LEU A 125 7.59 -9.58 0.53
CA LEU A 125 8.96 -9.13 0.27
C LEU A 125 9.95 -10.30 0.29
N SER A 126 9.77 -11.26 1.21
CA SER A 126 10.64 -12.43 1.31
C SER A 126 10.50 -13.34 0.10
N ALA A 127 9.28 -13.58 -0.39
CA ALA A 127 9.04 -14.39 -1.58
C ALA A 127 9.71 -13.75 -2.80
N LYS A 128 9.61 -12.43 -2.94
CA LYS A 128 10.21 -11.70 -4.04
C LYS A 128 11.74 -11.65 -3.93
N GLY A 129 12.26 -11.44 -2.74
CA GLY A 129 13.70 -11.36 -2.51
C GLY A 129 14.40 -12.71 -2.49
N GLY A 130 13.66 -13.79 -2.24
CA GLY A 130 14.19 -15.14 -2.18
C GLY A 130 14.31 -15.83 -3.53
N ALA A 131 13.86 -15.17 -4.57
CA ALA A 131 13.87 -15.73 -5.91
C ALA A 131 15.27 -15.80 -6.53
#